data_7c8abde5a9b651feb4535a733ac6b45e
#
_entry.id   7c8abde5a9b651feb4535a733ac6b45e
#
_cell.length_a   1.000
_cell.length_b   1.000
_cell.length_c   1.000
_cell.angle_alpha   90.00
_cell.angle_beta   90.00
_cell.angle_gamma   90.00
#
_symmetry.space_group_name_H-M   'P 1'
#
loop_
_entity.id
_entity.type
_entity.pdbx_description
1 polymer ?
#
loop_
_entity_poly.entity_id
_entity_poly.type
_entity_poly.pdbx_seq_one_letter_code
_entity_poly.pdbx_strand_id
1 'polypeptide(L)'
;VGSEMCIRDRDRLIHIVTDADFMDSCTVQSILSSAIERSECDIVLCGKQAADTNSGSTGPGVASLLGYSCVGSVTEVSVDGGKLSATRLGASGLERIEVSGPCLFTFDKGEVELRRPNVRGIMMAKKKPIESIGIEELGIEIGSPRASLQSQSSPPEKPPGQKFEGASSIEIVVGKLRDEAKVI
;
A
#
# COMPACT_ATOMS: atom_id res chain seq x y z
N VAL A 1 16.47 -2.64 -0.22
CA VAL A 1 15.55 -1.48 -0.20
C VAL A 1 16.16 -0.25 -0.88
N GLY A 2 17.45 0.00 -0.78
CA GLY A 2 18.09 1.22 -1.29
C GLY A 2 18.18 1.34 -2.82
N SER A 3 18.36 0.26 -3.56
CA SER A 3 18.68 0.30 -4.99
C SER A 3 17.48 0.66 -5.87
N GLU A 4 16.30 0.13 -5.58
CA GLU A 4 15.11 0.41 -6.40
C GLU A 4 14.55 1.82 -6.19
N MET A 5 14.64 2.34 -4.98
CA MET A 5 14.25 3.72 -4.69
C MET A 5 15.21 4.76 -5.28
N CYS A 6 16.49 4.41 -5.46
CA CYS A 6 17.46 5.26 -6.15
C CYS A 6 17.21 5.38 -7.66
N ILE A 7 16.44 4.48 -8.25
CA ILE A 7 16.19 4.40 -9.69
C ILE A 7 15.07 5.34 -10.14
N ARG A 8 14.17 5.76 -9.22
CA ARG A 8 13.02 6.60 -9.55
C ARG A 8 13.32 8.08 -9.33
N ASP A 9 12.65 8.94 -10.08
CA ASP A 9 12.80 10.41 -10.06
C ASP A 9 12.30 11.03 -8.74
N ARG A 10 12.95 10.69 -7.61
CA ARG A 10 12.65 11.33 -6.34
C ARG A 10 13.53 12.57 -6.13
N ASP A 11 13.06 13.51 -5.34
CA ASP A 11 13.82 14.68 -4.92
C ASP A 11 14.60 14.41 -3.63
N ARG A 12 14.00 13.72 -2.67
CA ARG A 12 14.64 13.25 -1.44
C ARG A 12 14.04 11.91 -1.00
N LEU A 13 14.73 11.22 -0.11
CA LEU A 13 14.26 10.05 0.61
C LEU A 13 14.43 10.28 2.09
N ILE A 14 13.39 10.01 2.86
CA ILE A 14 13.47 9.92 4.33
C ILE A 14 13.43 8.44 4.68
N HIS A 15 14.49 7.97 5.36
CA HIS A 15 14.61 6.60 5.85
C HIS A 15 14.52 6.61 7.36
N ILE A 16 13.44 6.07 7.89
CA ILE A 16 13.25 5.96 9.33
C ILE A 16 13.88 4.65 9.79
N VAL A 17 14.82 4.77 10.73
CA VAL A 17 15.59 3.64 11.27
C VAL A 17 14.99 3.20 12.60
N THR A 18 14.80 1.91 12.75
CA THR A 18 14.32 1.28 13.99
C THR A 18 14.96 -0.07 14.19
N ASP A 19 15.21 -0.43 15.44
CA ASP A 19 15.70 -1.75 15.85
C ASP A 19 14.55 -2.72 16.18
N ALA A 20 13.30 -2.30 16.02
CA ALA A 20 12.13 -3.13 16.31
C ALA A 20 11.96 -4.22 15.23
N ASP A 21 11.96 -5.48 15.64
CA ASP A 21 11.72 -6.64 14.76
C ASP A 21 10.28 -6.68 14.24
N PHE A 22 9.33 -6.18 15.03
CA PHE A 22 7.91 -6.14 14.69
C PHE A 22 7.28 -4.83 15.16
N MET A 23 6.49 -4.24 14.28
CA MET A 23 5.64 -3.08 14.59
C MET A 23 4.21 -3.36 14.15
N ASP A 24 3.27 -3.03 14.99
CA ASP A 24 1.85 -3.09 14.60
C ASP A 24 1.47 -1.90 13.70
N SER A 25 0.28 -2.00 13.09
CA SER A 25 -0.21 -0.97 12.16
C SER A 25 -0.33 0.41 12.81
N CYS A 26 -0.70 0.48 14.08
CA CYS A 26 -0.83 1.76 14.79
C CYS A 26 0.51 2.44 14.98
N THR A 27 1.53 1.68 15.36
CA THR A 27 2.91 2.16 15.50
C THR A 27 3.44 2.69 14.17
N VAL A 28 3.28 1.92 13.08
CA VAL A 28 3.69 2.33 11.74
C VAL A 28 2.97 3.61 11.30
N GLN A 29 1.66 3.72 11.54
CA GLN A 29 0.88 4.91 11.22
C GLN A 29 1.38 6.14 11.96
N SER A 30 1.68 6.03 13.25
CA SER A 30 2.21 7.14 14.08
C SER A 30 3.57 7.61 13.57
N ILE A 31 4.47 6.69 13.26
CA ILE A 31 5.80 6.99 12.73
C ILE A 31 5.69 7.73 11.39
N LEU A 32 4.88 7.20 10.47
CA LEU A 32 4.69 7.79 9.15
C LEU A 32 4.02 9.16 9.22
N SER A 33 3.03 9.34 10.10
CA SER A 33 2.36 10.63 10.29
C SER A 33 3.35 11.70 10.77
N SER A 34 4.18 11.40 11.74
CA SER A 34 5.21 12.34 12.23
C SER A 34 6.23 12.70 11.15
N ALA A 35 6.66 11.73 10.34
CA ALA A 35 7.58 11.98 9.24
C ALA A 35 6.95 12.84 8.12
N ILE A 36 5.66 12.65 7.82
CA ILE A 36 4.91 13.44 6.85
C ILE A 36 4.72 14.86 7.35
N GLU A 37 4.33 15.04 8.60
CA GLU A 37 4.17 16.34 9.24
C GLU A 37 5.48 17.14 9.19
N ARG A 38 6.61 16.52 9.55
CA ARG A 38 7.95 17.14 9.43
C ARG A 38 8.31 17.50 7.98
N SER A 39 7.72 16.83 7.00
CA SER A 39 7.97 17.09 5.58
C SER A 39 7.10 18.20 4.99
N GLU A 40 6.15 18.73 5.75
CA GLU A 40 5.22 19.78 5.33
C GLU A 40 4.51 19.47 4.00
N CYS A 41 4.12 18.19 3.81
CA CYS A 41 3.49 17.73 2.57
C CYS A 41 1.97 17.83 2.67
N ASP A 42 1.35 18.58 1.76
CA ASP A 42 -0.11 18.72 1.67
C ASP A 42 -0.80 17.55 0.97
N ILE A 43 -0.06 16.80 0.14
CA ILE A 43 -0.59 15.68 -0.65
C ILE A 43 0.24 14.43 -0.35
N VAL A 44 -0.42 13.39 0.10
CA VAL A 44 0.20 12.08 0.37
C VAL A 44 -0.38 11.04 -0.57
N LEU A 45 0.50 10.29 -1.23
CA LEU A 45 0.12 9.19 -2.13
C LEU A 45 0.67 7.88 -1.57
N CYS A 46 -0.17 6.88 -1.43
CA CYS A 46 0.26 5.55 -1.00
C CYS A 46 -0.50 4.45 -1.75
N GLY A 47 -0.02 3.22 -1.65
CA GLY A 47 -0.75 2.05 -2.14
C GLY A 47 -1.97 1.76 -1.27
N LYS A 48 -2.99 1.12 -1.84
CA LYS A 48 -4.20 0.71 -1.14
C LYS A 48 -3.89 -0.23 0.01
N GLN A 49 -3.06 -1.22 -0.23
CA GLN A 49 -2.72 -2.25 0.75
C GLN A 49 -1.43 -2.98 0.36
N ALA A 50 -0.75 -3.57 1.33
CA ALA A 50 0.36 -4.48 1.10
C ALA A 50 -0.17 -5.88 0.72
N ALA A 51 0.55 -6.58 -0.16
CA ALA A 51 0.11 -7.87 -0.70
C ALA A 51 0.17 -9.01 0.33
N ASP A 52 1.00 -8.87 1.35
CA ASP A 52 1.21 -9.86 2.42
C ASP A 52 0.11 -9.82 3.49
N THR A 53 -0.24 -8.63 3.98
CA THR A 53 -1.20 -8.46 5.06
C THR A 53 -2.61 -8.12 4.59
N ASN A 54 -2.75 -7.51 3.42
CA ASN A 54 -4.02 -7.02 2.86
C ASN A 54 -4.85 -6.13 3.82
N SER A 55 -4.22 -5.54 4.84
CA SER A 55 -4.95 -4.82 5.89
C SER A 55 -5.54 -3.49 5.42
N GLY A 56 -4.90 -2.82 4.45
CA GLY A 56 -5.36 -1.55 3.90
C GLY A 56 -5.48 -0.40 4.91
N SER A 57 -4.93 -0.55 6.11
CA SER A 57 -5.15 0.36 7.23
C SER A 57 -4.17 1.51 7.31
N THR A 58 -2.99 1.38 6.68
CA THR A 58 -1.90 2.36 6.84
C THR A 58 -2.28 3.74 6.30
N GLY A 59 -2.74 3.84 5.06
CA GLY A 59 -3.13 5.11 4.46
C GLY A 59 -4.24 5.83 5.24
N PRO A 60 -5.40 5.20 5.45
CA PRO A 60 -6.48 5.80 6.23
C PRO A 60 -6.08 6.17 7.66
N GLY A 61 -5.26 5.35 8.32
CA GLY A 61 -4.77 5.62 9.66
C GLY A 61 -3.86 6.85 9.72
N VAL A 62 -2.92 6.96 8.78
CA VAL A 62 -2.06 8.14 8.64
C VAL A 62 -2.89 9.41 8.37
N ALA A 63 -3.85 9.35 7.44
CA ALA A 63 -4.72 10.48 7.17
C ALA A 63 -5.53 10.92 8.40
N SER A 64 -6.03 9.96 9.18
CA SER A 64 -6.75 10.23 10.42
C SER A 64 -5.87 10.92 11.46
N LEU A 65 -4.62 10.49 11.63
CA LEU A 65 -3.68 11.08 12.58
C LEU A 65 -3.28 12.50 12.18
N LEU A 66 -3.13 12.76 10.88
CA LEU A 66 -2.78 14.08 10.35
C LEU A 66 -4.00 15.04 10.23
N GLY A 67 -5.22 14.54 10.37
CA GLY A 67 -6.43 15.31 10.07
C GLY A 67 -6.62 15.61 8.58
N TYR A 68 -6.05 14.80 7.71
CA TYR A 68 -6.13 14.93 6.25
C TYR A 68 -7.41 14.30 5.71
N SER A 69 -7.95 14.88 4.63
CA SER A 69 -8.99 14.22 3.84
C SER A 69 -8.45 12.94 3.23
N CYS A 70 -9.18 11.82 3.33
CA CYS A 70 -8.73 10.54 2.80
C CYS A 70 -9.65 10.04 1.68
N VAL A 71 -9.07 9.77 0.49
CA VAL A 71 -9.80 9.13 -0.61
C VAL A 71 -9.15 7.79 -0.95
N GLY A 72 -9.90 6.72 -0.73
CA GLY A 72 -9.41 5.35 -0.94
C GLY A 72 -9.74 4.77 -2.31
N SER A 73 -8.92 3.79 -2.73
CA SER A 73 -9.09 3.02 -3.99
C SER A 73 -9.13 3.89 -5.24
N VAL A 74 -8.25 4.89 -5.27
CA VAL A 74 -8.14 5.85 -6.37
C VAL A 74 -7.43 5.20 -7.55
N THR A 75 -7.92 5.46 -8.75
CA THR A 75 -7.32 5.02 -10.01
C THR A 75 -6.61 6.17 -10.74
N GLU A 76 -7.07 7.40 -10.51
CA GLU A 76 -6.52 8.60 -11.15
C GLU A 76 -6.65 9.80 -10.23
N VAL A 77 -5.65 10.69 -10.27
CA VAL A 77 -5.69 12.01 -9.62
C VAL A 77 -5.35 13.07 -10.66
N SER A 78 -6.10 14.14 -10.68
CA SER A 78 -5.87 15.29 -11.57
C SER A 78 -5.94 16.61 -10.82
N VAL A 79 -5.17 17.56 -11.30
CA VAL A 79 -5.20 18.95 -10.81
C VAL A 79 -5.65 19.84 -11.98
N ASP A 80 -6.76 20.51 -11.80
CA ASP A 80 -7.33 21.42 -12.80
C ASP A 80 -7.71 22.75 -12.15
N GLY A 81 -7.16 23.85 -12.67
CA GLY A 81 -7.43 25.18 -12.15
C GLY A 81 -7.16 25.37 -10.65
N GLY A 82 -6.21 24.61 -10.08
CA GLY A 82 -5.89 24.61 -8.65
C GLY A 82 -6.83 23.74 -7.79
N LYS A 83 -7.78 23.06 -8.41
CA LYS A 83 -8.64 22.08 -7.75
C LYS A 83 -8.08 20.67 -7.92
N LEU A 84 -8.03 19.93 -6.86
CA LEU A 84 -7.59 18.54 -6.81
C LEU A 84 -8.79 17.62 -6.92
N SER A 85 -8.79 16.70 -7.87
CA SER A 85 -9.84 15.71 -8.03
C SER A 85 -9.29 14.30 -8.20
N ALA A 86 -10.00 13.32 -7.69
CA ALA A 86 -9.67 11.92 -7.77
C ALA A 86 -10.81 11.12 -8.40
N THR A 87 -10.47 10.13 -9.21
CA THR A 87 -11.41 9.14 -9.74
C THR A 87 -11.19 7.81 -9.03
N ARG A 88 -12.27 7.18 -8.60
CA ARG A 88 -12.23 5.84 -8.01
C ARG A 88 -13.39 4.98 -8.50
N LEU A 89 -13.26 3.68 -8.38
CA LEU A 89 -14.37 2.75 -8.58
C LEU A 89 -15.16 2.62 -7.26
N GLY A 90 -16.35 3.18 -7.23
CA GLY A 90 -17.29 3.04 -6.12
C GLY A 90 -18.28 1.89 -6.33
N ALA A 91 -19.20 1.70 -5.39
CA ALA A 91 -20.21 0.63 -5.45
C ALA A 91 -21.15 0.73 -6.65
N SER A 92 -21.46 1.95 -7.10
CA SER A 92 -22.38 2.23 -8.21
C SER A 92 -21.70 2.57 -9.54
N GLY A 93 -20.38 2.50 -9.61
CA GLY A 93 -19.57 2.84 -10.78
C GLY A 93 -18.45 3.82 -10.48
N LEU A 94 -17.98 4.53 -11.50
CA LEU A 94 -16.93 5.52 -11.34
C LEU A 94 -17.44 6.75 -10.59
N GLU A 95 -16.73 7.14 -9.56
CA GLU A 95 -16.96 8.33 -8.77
C GLU A 95 -15.82 9.32 -8.98
N ARG A 96 -16.18 10.60 -9.21
CA ARG A 96 -15.22 11.71 -9.21
C ARG A 96 -15.41 12.53 -7.94
N ILE A 97 -14.31 12.69 -7.20
CA ILE A 97 -14.30 13.34 -5.89
C ILE A 97 -13.40 14.56 -5.97
N GLU A 98 -13.93 15.74 -5.67
CA GLU A 98 -13.13 16.96 -5.50
C GLU A 98 -12.66 17.04 -4.04
N VAL A 99 -11.39 17.36 -3.86
CA VAL A 99 -10.76 17.46 -2.54
C VAL A 99 -10.21 18.87 -2.36
N SER A 100 -10.41 19.42 -1.17
CA SER A 100 -9.84 20.70 -0.76
C SER A 100 -9.03 20.51 0.52
N GLY A 101 -7.90 21.23 0.62
CA GLY A 101 -6.97 21.15 1.74
C GLY A 101 -6.05 19.93 1.67
N PRO A 102 -5.31 19.68 2.75
CA PRO A 102 -4.40 18.54 2.82
C PRO A 102 -5.13 17.20 2.69
N CYS A 103 -4.55 16.28 1.92
CA CYS A 103 -5.21 15.03 1.59
C CYS A 103 -4.26 13.85 1.38
N LEU A 104 -4.83 12.65 1.58
CA LEU A 104 -4.15 11.39 1.33
C LEU A 104 -4.97 10.54 0.38
N PHE A 105 -4.32 10.02 -0.65
CA PHE A 105 -4.91 9.09 -1.62
C PHE A 105 -4.30 7.71 -1.48
N THR A 106 -5.16 6.68 -1.42
CA THR A 106 -4.69 5.30 -1.54
C THR A 106 -5.01 4.77 -2.93
N PHE A 107 -3.98 4.32 -3.65
CA PHE A 107 -4.11 3.89 -5.03
C PHE A 107 -4.37 2.40 -5.15
N ASP A 108 -5.34 2.05 -5.97
CA ASP A 108 -5.53 0.74 -6.55
C ASP A 108 -4.84 0.68 -7.94
N LYS A 109 -4.95 -0.42 -8.66
CA LYS A 109 -4.42 -0.54 -10.00
C LYS A 109 -5.14 0.47 -10.93
N GLY A 110 -4.37 1.42 -11.45
CA GLY A 110 -4.83 2.38 -12.45
C GLY A 110 -4.35 2.02 -13.86
N GLU A 111 -4.74 2.82 -14.84
CA GLU A 111 -4.33 2.67 -16.24
C GLU A 111 -2.98 3.33 -16.54
N VAL A 112 -2.46 4.14 -15.62
CA VAL A 112 -1.20 4.87 -15.80
C VAL A 112 -0.02 3.93 -15.70
N GLU A 113 0.74 3.81 -16.78
CA GLU A 113 1.99 3.04 -16.78
C GLU A 113 3.09 3.75 -15.99
N LEU A 114 3.89 2.96 -15.27
CA LEU A 114 5.06 3.46 -14.57
C LEU A 114 6.10 4.00 -15.55
N ARG A 115 6.55 5.22 -15.35
CA ARG A 115 7.69 5.77 -16.09
C ARG A 115 8.94 4.93 -15.83
N ARG A 116 9.55 4.44 -16.89
CA ARG A 116 10.82 3.72 -16.80
C ARG A 116 11.96 4.72 -16.68
N PRO A 117 12.83 4.59 -15.68
CA PRO A 117 13.97 5.48 -15.54
C PRO A 117 14.96 5.26 -16.69
N ASN A 118 15.50 6.33 -17.24
CA ASN A 118 16.62 6.27 -18.14
C ASN A 118 17.96 6.30 -17.37
N VAL A 119 19.06 5.98 -18.04
CA VAL A 119 20.41 5.92 -17.42
C VAL A 119 20.78 7.23 -16.71
N ARG A 120 20.47 8.38 -17.32
CA ARG A 120 20.73 9.70 -16.74
C ARG A 120 19.92 9.92 -15.46
N GLY A 121 18.63 9.54 -15.45
CA GLY A 121 17.76 9.62 -14.26
C GLY A 121 18.30 8.78 -13.11
N ILE A 122 18.79 7.57 -13.41
CA ILE A 122 19.42 6.69 -12.41
C ILE A 122 20.67 7.36 -11.80
N MET A 123 21.55 7.92 -12.64
CA MET A 123 22.75 8.59 -12.16
C MET A 123 22.45 9.84 -11.33
N MET A 124 21.44 10.62 -11.72
CA MET A 124 21.01 11.79 -10.96
C MET A 124 20.36 11.41 -9.63
N ALA A 125 19.52 10.38 -9.62
CA ALA A 125 18.86 9.91 -8.40
C ALA A 125 19.86 9.39 -7.33
N LYS A 126 20.99 8.81 -7.74
CA LYS A 126 22.05 8.38 -6.82
C LYS A 126 22.70 9.54 -6.06
N LYS A 127 22.64 10.76 -6.59
CA LYS A 127 23.23 11.96 -5.98
C LYS A 127 22.27 12.68 -5.05
N LYS A 128 20.97 12.31 -5.06
CA LYS A 128 19.97 12.96 -4.24
C LYS A 128 20.07 12.50 -2.78
N PRO A 129 19.77 13.39 -1.81
CA PRO A 129 19.97 13.10 -0.40
C PRO A 129 19.09 11.95 0.07
N ILE A 130 19.64 11.15 0.97
CA ILE A 130 18.94 10.18 1.80
C ILE A 130 19.11 10.67 3.23
N GLU A 131 18.02 11.08 3.84
CA GLU A 131 17.97 11.50 5.23
C GLU A 131 17.60 10.28 6.08
N SER A 132 18.50 9.83 6.94
CA SER A 132 18.23 8.76 7.89
C SER A 132 17.90 9.36 9.23
N ILE A 133 16.71 9.04 9.76
CA ILE A 133 16.15 9.60 11.00
C ILE A 133 15.85 8.44 11.93
N GLY A 134 16.37 8.50 13.18
CA GLY A 134 15.96 7.59 14.24
C GLY A 134 14.54 7.89 14.71
N ILE A 135 13.86 6.89 15.25
CA ILE A 135 12.50 7.07 15.81
C ILE A 135 12.48 8.13 16.91
N GLU A 136 13.53 8.16 17.73
CA GLU A 136 13.68 9.13 18.83
C GLU A 136 13.71 10.58 18.32
N GLU A 137 14.26 10.79 17.13
CA GLU A 137 14.33 12.13 16.52
C GLU A 137 12.98 12.62 15.99
N LEU A 138 12.01 11.74 15.82
CA LEU A 138 10.65 12.11 15.43
C LEU A 138 9.84 12.69 16.60
N GLY A 139 10.34 12.59 17.83
CA GLY A 139 9.69 13.15 19.01
C GLY A 139 8.37 12.48 19.38
N ILE A 140 8.14 11.26 18.89
CA ILE A 140 6.94 10.48 19.20
C ILE A 140 7.24 9.43 20.26
N GLU A 141 6.33 9.27 21.21
CA GLU A 141 6.34 8.14 22.13
C GLU A 141 5.68 6.94 21.44
N ILE A 142 6.48 5.92 21.15
CA ILE A 142 5.95 4.66 20.67
C ILE A 142 5.43 3.90 21.90
N GLY A 143 4.10 3.86 22.03
CA GLY A 143 3.44 3.07 23.05
C GLY A 143 3.69 1.58 22.86
N SER A 144 3.29 0.78 23.84
CA SER A 144 3.32 -0.68 23.70
C SER A 144 2.50 -1.12 22.47
N PRO A 145 3.01 -2.05 21.64
CA PRO A 145 2.26 -2.54 20.50
C PRO A 145 0.92 -3.14 20.91
N ARG A 146 -0.14 -2.82 20.18
CA ARG A 146 -1.50 -3.32 20.43
C ARG A 146 -1.70 -4.74 19.89
N ALA A 147 -0.81 -5.18 19.01
CA ALA A 147 -0.79 -6.52 18.46
C ALA A 147 0.63 -7.08 18.50
N SER A 148 0.77 -8.39 18.68
CA SER A 148 2.06 -9.07 18.66
C SER A 148 1.99 -10.31 17.79
N LEU A 149 3.08 -10.59 17.07
CA LEU A 149 3.21 -11.81 16.29
C LEU A 149 3.44 -13.00 17.23
N GLN A 150 2.49 -13.93 17.28
CA GLN A 150 2.60 -15.12 18.13
C GLN A 150 3.37 -16.25 17.44
N SER A 151 3.06 -16.49 16.17
CA SER A 151 3.73 -17.52 15.38
C SER A 151 3.57 -17.24 13.89
N GLN A 152 4.51 -17.73 13.10
CA GLN A 152 4.44 -17.71 11.65
C GLN A 152 4.84 -19.08 11.13
N SER A 153 4.03 -19.66 10.26
CA SER A 153 4.30 -20.95 9.63
C SER A 153 3.96 -20.91 8.15
N SER A 154 4.64 -21.72 7.37
CA SER A 154 4.25 -21.92 5.97
C SER A 154 2.84 -22.49 5.90
N PRO A 155 2.02 -22.09 4.92
CA PRO A 155 0.72 -22.71 4.70
C PRO A 155 0.92 -24.21 4.41
N PRO A 156 -0.04 -25.06 4.82
CA PRO A 156 0.02 -26.47 4.51
C PRO A 156 0.08 -26.69 2.99
N GLU A 157 0.86 -27.69 2.57
CA GLU A 157 0.93 -28.07 1.16
C GLU A 157 -0.47 -28.43 0.66
N LYS A 158 -0.86 -27.84 -0.46
CA LYS A 158 -2.11 -28.23 -1.12
C LYS A 158 -1.93 -29.62 -1.73
N PRO A 159 -2.89 -30.55 -1.55
CA PRO A 159 -2.86 -31.83 -2.24
C PRO A 159 -2.80 -31.62 -3.77
N PRO A 160 -2.14 -32.51 -4.50
CA PRO A 160 -2.09 -32.41 -5.95
C PRO A 160 -3.50 -32.42 -6.54
N GLY A 161 -3.75 -31.53 -7.48
CA GLY A 161 -5.03 -31.46 -8.17
C GLY A 161 -5.32 -32.75 -8.96
N GLN A 162 -6.57 -33.14 -9.05
CA GLN A 162 -7.01 -34.25 -9.88
C GLN A 162 -7.31 -33.72 -11.30
N LYS A 163 -6.81 -34.41 -12.31
CA LYS A 163 -7.10 -34.11 -13.72
C LYS A 163 -8.06 -35.14 -14.26
N PHE A 164 -9.07 -34.70 -14.99
CA PHE A 164 -10.05 -35.52 -15.65
C PHE A 164 -10.08 -35.20 -17.13
N GLU A 165 -10.18 -36.21 -18.00
CA GLU A 165 -10.14 -36.04 -19.43
C GLU A 165 -11.46 -36.54 -20.07
N GLY A 166 -11.89 -35.81 -21.08
CA GLY A 166 -13.03 -36.17 -21.92
C GLY A 166 -14.40 -35.84 -21.28
N ALA A 167 -15.42 -35.81 -22.14
CA ALA A 167 -16.80 -35.50 -21.75
C ALA A 167 -17.42 -36.53 -20.79
N SER A 168 -16.96 -37.78 -20.85
CA SER A 168 -17.41 -38.86 -19.98
C SER A 168 -17.09 -38.64 -18.49
N SER A 169 -16.11 -37.77 -18.19
CA SER A 169 -15.72 -37.47 -16.82
C SER A 169 -16.54 -36.34 -16.17
N ILE A 170 -17.43 -35.67 -16.90
CA ILE A 170 -18.17 -34.50 -16.41
C ILE A 170 -19.00 -34.86 -15.16
N GLU A 171 -19.73 -35.97 -15.18
CA GLU A 171 -20.56 -36.38 -14.05
C GLU A 171 -19.74 -36.64 -12.78
N ILE A 172 -18.56 -37.27 -12.95
CA ILE A 172 -17.62 -37.52 -11.85
C ILE A 172 -17.12 -36.20 -11.27
N VAL A 173 -16.73 -35.25 -12.12
CA VAL A 173 -16.23 -33.94 -11.71
C VAL A 173 -17.33 -33.16 -10.97
N VAL A 174 -18.55 -33.14 -11.50
CA VAL A 174 -19.70 -32.49 -10.83
C VAL A 174 -19.99 -33.13 -9.47
N GLY A 175 -19.98 -34.46 -9.38
CA GLY A 175 -20.14 -35.17 -8.12
C GLY A 175 -19.05 -34.77 -7.11
N LYS A 176 -17.79 -34.75 -7.51
CA LYS A 176 -16.69 -34.32 -6.62
C LYS A 176 -16.77 -32.84 -6.19
N LEU A 177 -17.19 -31.96 -7.07
CA LEU A 177 -17.40 -30.55 -6.73
C LEU A 177 -18.54 -30.37 -5.71
N ARG A 178 -19.57 -31.21 -5.81
CA ARG A 178 -20.73 -31.17 -4.91
C ARG A 178 -20.43 -31.85 -3.57
N ASP A 179 -19.93 -33.09 -3.61
CA ASP A 179 -19.88 -33.95 -2.43
C ASP A 179 -18.56 -33.81 -1.66
N GLU A 180 -17.43 -33.64 -2.36
CA GLU A 180 -16.11 -33.50 -1.75
C GLU A 180 -15.74 -32.04 -1.50
N ALA A 181 -15.79 -31.21 -2.53
CA ALA A 181 -15.37 -29.81 -2.44
C ALA A 181 -16.45 -28.88 -1.89
N LYS A 182 -17.73 -29.23 -1.99
CA LYS A 182 -18.89 -28.45 -1.52
C LYS A 182 -18.93 -27.02 -2.05
N VAL A 183 -18.60 -26.85 -3.33
CA VAL A 183 -18.57 -25.54 -3.98
C VAL A 183 -19.74 -25.28 -4.92
N ILE A 184 -20.53 -26.32 -5.20
CA ILE A 184 -21.79 -26.26 -5.98
C ILE A 184 -22.90 -27.07 -5.32
#